data_e91b44e2294c1941480ec4b81671e1d4
#
_entry.id   e91b44e2294c1941480ec4b81671e1d4
#
_cell.length_a   1.000
_cell.length_b   1.000
_cell.length_c   1.000
_cell.angle_alpha   90.00
_cell.angle_beta   90.00
_cell.angle_gamma   90.00
#
_symmetry.space_group_name_H-M   'P 1'
#
loop_
_entity.id
_entity.type
_entity.pdbx_description
1 polymer ?
#
loop_
_entity_poly.entity_id
_entity_poly.type
_entity_poly.pdbx_seq_one_letter_code
_entity_poly.pdbx_strand_id
1 'polypeptide(L)'
;MTENGTGAILVTPHLGNWEFAGRVLAQLFQYKMATVVKTARNPYLDRLISAGRVSGDVRIIHSKGAARSMKKALDEGYTIGILIDQNTRIRNGGVFVNLFGIPVPVSRAPAGLSRSRNRFVAIGTVLRTEGKFKAILRELPRPSAEYES
;
A
#
# COMPACT_ATOMS: atom_id res chain seq x y z
N MET A 1 -14.13 -7.94 -1.95
CA MET A 1 -13.73 -7.19 -0.77
C MET A 1 -14.18 -7.90 0.43
N THR A 2 -13.46 -7.73 1.52
CA THR A 2 -13.57 -8.60 2.70
C THR A 2 -14.97 -8.58 3.26
N GLU A 3 -15.68 -9.68 3.13
CA GLU A 3 -17.04 -9.91 3.65
C GLU A 3 -17.15 -9.68 5.18
N ASN A 4 -16.02 -9.49 5.86
CA ASN A 4 -15.92 -9.41 7.33
C ASN A 4 -15.57 -8.01 7.88
N GLY A 5 -15.72 -6.94 7.10
CA GLY A 5 -15.43 -5.57 7.57
C GLY A 5 -13.94 -5.29 7.92
N THR A 6 -13.05 -6.23 7.67
CA THR A 6 -11.61 -6.06 7.87
C THR A 6 -10.97 -5.39 6.65
N GLY A 7 -10.02 -4.48 6.89
CA GLY A 7 -9.30 -3.79 5.82
C GLY A 7 -8.41 -4.72 4.99
N ALA A 8 -8.04 -4.28 3.80
CA ALA A 8 -7.20 -4.99 2.84
C ALA A 8 -5.83 -4.32 2.67
N ILE A 9 -4.90 -5.02 2.06
CA ILE A 9 -3.58 -4.51 1.70
C ILE A 9 -3.48 -4.49 0.17
N LEU A 10 -3.26 -3.32 -0.40
CA LEU A 10 -3.02 -3.13 -1.82
C LEU A 10 -1.54 -2.80 -2.03
N VAL A 11 -0.83 -3.73 -2.64
CA VAL A 11 0.58 -3.56 -3.01
C VAL A 11 0.65 -3.02 -4.43
N THR A 12 1.46 -1.98 -4.65
CA THR A 12 1.61 -1.37 -5.97
C THR A 12 3.06 -0.91 -6.19
N PRO A 13 3.59 -0.94 -7.42
CA PRO A 13 4.81 -0.24 -7.77
C PRO A 13 4.53 1.23 -8.08
N HIS A 14 5.58 2.07 -8.16
CA HIS A 14 5.51 3.43 -8.71
C HIS A 14 5.38 3.41 -10.24
N LEU A 15 4.52 2.53 -10.75
CA LEU A 15 4.28 2.32 -12.17
C LEU A 15 2.88 2.82 -12.53
N GLY A 16 2.79 3.55 -13.64
CA GLY A 16 1.55 4.13 -14.10
C GLY A 16 1.03 5.24 -13.19
N ASN A 17 -0.28 5.41 -13.13
CA ASN A 17 -0.89 6.48 -12.33
C ASN A 17 -1.47 5.95 -11.00
N TRP A 18 -0.60 5.41 -10.15
CA TRP A 18 -0.97 4.86 -8.83
C TRP A 18 -1.62 5.91 -7.90
N GLU A 19 -1.20 7.18 -7.98
CA GLU A 19 -1.79 8.27 -7.19
C GLU A 19 -3.26 8.51 -7.57
N PHE A 20 -3.54 8.52 -8.88
CA PHE A 20 -4.90 8.61 -9.40
C PHE A 20 -5.75 7.39 -9.02
N ALA A 21 -5.16 6.19 -9.06
CA ALA A 21 -5.83 4.96 -8.65
C ALA A 21 -6.33 5.02 -7.20
N GLY A 22 -5.51 5.50 -6.27
CA GLY A 22 -5.89 5.68 -4.86
C GLY A 22 -7.08 6.61 -4.70
N ARG A 23 -7.12 7.71 -5.45
CA ARG A 23 -8.24 8.66 -5.44
C ARG A 23 -9.52 8.06 -6.03
N VAL A 24 -9.43 7.38 -7.17
CA VAL A 24 -10.57 6.72 -7.81
C VAL A 24 -11.18 5.68 -6.88
N LEU A 25 -10.36 4.85 -6.25
CA LEU A 25 -10.83 3.86 -5.29
C LEU A 25 -11.54 4.52 -4.09
N ALA A 26 -10.99 5.60 -3.56
CA ALA A 26 -11.59 6.30 -2.44
C ALA A 26 -12.89 7.03 -2.82
N GLN A 27 -12.91 7.74 -3.93
CA GLN A 27 -14.02 8.63 -4.31
C GLN A 27 -15.15 7.92 -5.05
N LEU A 28 -14.82 7.12 -6.08
CA LEU A 28 -15.84 6.49 -6.91
C LEU A 28 -16.38 5.20 -6.30
N PHE A 29 -15.54 4.46 -5.60
CA PHE A 29 -15.93 3.20 -4.99
C PHE A 29 -16.14 3.30 -3.48
N GLN A 30 -16.00 4.50 -2.91
CA GLN A 30 -16.22 4.79 -1.47
C GLN A 30 -15.43 3.88 -0.53
N TYR A 31 -14.21 3.47 -0.98
CA TYR A 31 -13.34 2.66 -0.16
C TYR A 31 -12.57 3.52 0.83
N LYS A 32 -12.61 3.14 2.10
CA LYS A 32 -11.73 3.71 3.10
C LYS A 32 -10.29 3.37 2.75
N MET A 33 -9.56 4.34 2.22
CA MET A 33 -8.17 4.17 1.82
C MET A 33 -7.23 4.76 2.88
N ALA A 34 -6.09 4.13 3.09
CA ALA A 34 -4.98 4.69 3.86
C ALA A 34 -3.68 4.53 3.08
N THR A 35 -2.80 5.52 3.15
CA THR A 35 -1.49 5.48 2.51
C THR A 35 -0.39 5.91 3.47
N VAL A 36 0.78 5.28 3.34
CA VAL A 36 1.95 5.64 4.14
C VAL A 36 2.78 6.66 3.38
N VAL A 37 3.00 7.81 4.01
CA VAL A 37 3.78 8.89 3.42
C VAL A 37 5.00 9.22 4.26
N LYS A 38 6.09 9.59 3.59
CA LYS A 38 7.24 10.21 4.23
C LYS A 38 7.00 11.71 4.25
N THR A 39 7.05 12.32 5.42
CA THR A 39 6.96 13.77 5.58
C THR A 39 8.04 14.47 4.74
N ALA A 40 7.65 15.39 3.88
CA ALA A 40 8.59 16.16 3.10
C ALA A 40 9.35 17.13 4.01
N ARG A 41 10.65 17.36 3.72
CA ARG A 41 11.47 18.31 4.47
C ARG A 41 10.96 19.75 4.37
N ASN A 42 10.36 20.11 3.23
CA ASN A 42 9.75 21.41 3.00
C ASN A 42 8.28 21.38 3.45
N PRO A 43 7.87 22.17 4.46
CA PRO A 43 6.52 22.15 4.98
C PRO A 43 5.46 22.66 3.97
N TYR A 44 5.84 23.52 3.04
CA TYR A 44 4.92 23.98 1.97
C TYR A 44 4.63 22.86 0.98
N LEU A 45 5.68 22.10 0.59
CA LEU A 45 5.54 20.94 -0.27
C LEU A 45 4.73 19.83 0.40
N ASP A 46 4.97 19.60 1.70
CA ASP A 46 4.23 18.61 2.49
C ASP A 46 2.74 18.95 2.55
N ARG A 47 2.39 20.22 2.77
CA ARG A 47 1.00 20.70 2.74
C ARG A 47 0.36 20.53 1.38
N LEU A 48 1.05 20.88 0.29
CA LEU A 48 0.54 20.76 -1.07
C LEU A 48 0.25 19.30 -1.44
N ILE A 49 1.19 18.40 -1.15
CA ILE A 49 1.04 16.97 -1.39
C ILE A 49 -0.10 16.39 -0.52
N SER A 50 -0.16 16.77 0.75
CA SER A 50 -1.20 16.32 1.66
C SER A 50 -2.58 16.83 1.27
N ALA A 51 -2.72 18.10 0.89
CA ALA A 51 -3.98 18.67 0.41
C ALA A 51 -4.52 17.93 -0.82
N GLY A 52 -3.64 17.54 -1.74
CA GLY A 52 -4.02 16.75 -2.90
C GLY A 52 -4.52 15.33 -2.55
N ARG A 53 -4.16 14.78 -1.40
CA ARG A 53 -4.56 13.44 -0.94
C ARG A 53 -5.78 13.44 -0.04
N VAL A 54 -6.04 14.54 0.66
CA VAL A 54 -7.18 14.70 1.59
C VAL A 54 -8.53 14.89 0.87
N SER A 55 -8.55 15.08 -0.44
CA SER A 55 -9.81 15.12 -1.20
C SER A 55 -10.39 13.70 -1.35
N GLY A 56 -11.08 13.24 -0.34
CA GLY A 56 -11.66 11.91 -0.24
C GLY A 56 -11.30 11.25 1.09
N ASP A 57 -11.90 10.11 1.39
CA ASP A 57 -11.68 9.34 2.65
C ASP A 57 -10.30 8.64 2.67
N VAL A 58 -9.22 9.37 2.29
CA VAL A 58 -7.85 8.84 2.28
C VAL A 58 -7.14 9.27 3.56
N ARG A 59 -6.93 8.34 4.47
CA ARG A 59 -6.16 8.55 5.71
C ARG A 59 -4.66 8.57 5.40
N ILE A 60 -3.97 9.60 5.83
CA ILE A 60 -2.51 9.69 5.76
C ILE A 60 -1.89 9.09 7.01
N ILE A 61 -0.97 8.16 6.84
CA ILE A 61 -0.16 7.55 7.90
C ILE A 61 1.28 7.99 7.70
N HIS A 62 1.86 8.67 8.69
CA HIS A 62 3.28 9.05 8.62
C HIS A 62 4.19 7.84 8.81
N SER A 63 5.31 7.78 8.08
CA SER A 63 6.23 6.63 8.06
C SER A 63 6.86 6.31 9.42
N LYS A 64 7.05 7.31 10.30
CA LYS A 64 7.56 7.09 11.67
C LYS A 64 6.48 6.40 12.51
N GLY A 65 6.74 5.18 12.97
CA GLY A 65 5.76 4.39 13.76
C GLY A 65 4.59 3.85 12.94
N ALA A 66 4.71 3.82 11.62
CA ALA A 66 3.62 3.45 10.71
C ALA A 66 3.02 2.07 10.97
N ALA A 67 3.79 1.08 11.45
CA ALA A 67 3.31 -0.30 11.63
C ALA A 67 2.08 -0.39 12.54
N ARG A 68 2.10 0.30 13.69
CA ARG A 68 0.95 0.35 14.61
C ARG A 68 -0.26 1.06 13.99
N SER A 69 -0.02 2.19 13.33
CA SER A 69 -1.09 2.98 12.68
C SER A 69 -1.71 2.24 11.50
N MET A 70 -0.90 1.52 10.71
CA MET A 70 -1.39 0.66 9.64
C MET A 70 -2.27 -0.47 10.18
N LYS A 71 -1.80 -1.17 11.24
CA LYS A 71 -2.59 -2.23 11.87
C LYS A 71 -3.94 -1.71 12.36
N LYS A 72 -3.95 -0.56 13.05
CA LYS A 72 -5.18 0.10 13.52
C LYS A 72 -6.11 0.46 12.35
N ALA A 73 -5.59 1.06 11.28
CA ALA A 73 -6.38 1.40 10.10
C ALA A 73 -6.99 0.16 9.44
N LEU A 74 -6.22 -0.93 9.31
CA LEU A 74 -6.74 -2.21 8.82
C LEU A 74 -7.87 -2.76 9.72
N ASP A 75 -7.74 -2.65 11.04
CA ASP A 75 -8.77 -3.09 11.98
C ASP A 75 -10.06 -2.24 11.88
N GLU A 76 -9.94 -0.99 11.46
CA GLU A 76 -11.04 -0.05 11.18
C GLU A 76 -11.61 -0.19 9.75
N GLY A 77 -11.19 -1.19 8.98
CA GLY A 77 -11.70 -1.48 7.63
C GLY A 77 -11.04 -0.68 6.51
N TYR A 78 -9.93 0.02 6.77
CA TYR A 78 -9.20 0.74 5.71
C TYR A 78 -8.40 -0.20 4.82
N THR A 79 -8.42 0.03 3.52
CA THR A 79 -7.47 -0.56 2.57
C THR A 79 -6.20 0.25 2.58
N ILE A 80 -5.06 -0.39 2.87
CA ILE A 80 -3.76 0.28 2.90
C ILE A 80 -3.04 0.09 1.58
N GLY A 81 -2.76 1.19 0.89
CA GLY A 81 -1.87 1.23 -0.28
C GLY A 81 -0.40 1.29 0.15
N ILE A 82 0.40 0.34 -0.29
CA ILE A 82 1.83 0.25 0.01
C ILE A 82 2.62 0.12 -1.30
N LEU A 83 3.53 1.08 -1.53
CA LEU A 83 4.49 1.02 -2.64
C LEU A 83 5.73 0.26 -2.17
N ILE A 84 6.15 -0.78 -2.91
CA ILE A 84 7.20 -1.71 -2.48
C ILE A 84 8.44 -1.75 -3.38
N ASP A 85 8.46 -1.03 -4.46
CA ASP A 85 9.52 -1.03 -5.48
C ASP A 85 10.70 -0.09 -5.15
N GLN A 86 10.72 0.52 -3.98
CA GLN A 86 11.85 1.31 -3.49
C GLN A 86 12.70 0.52 -2.51
N ASN A 87 14.03 0.71 -2.60
CA ASN A 87 14.98 0.09 -1.68
C ASN A 87 14.64 0.41 -0.22
N THR A 88 14.45 -0.64 0.57
CA THR A 88 14.25 -0.53 2.02
C THR A 88 15.47 -1.08 2.76
N ARG A 89 16.17 -0.21 3.48
CA ARG A 89 17.34 -0.63 4.27
C ARG A 89 16.96 -1.71 5.29
N ILE A 90 17.84 -2.69 5.52
CA ILE A 90 17.59 -3.79 6.47
C ILE A 90 17.22 -3.29 7.87
N ARG A 91 17.94 -2.27 8.37
CA ARG A 91 17.64 -1.62 9.67
C ARG A 91 16.24 -0.98 9.74
N ASN A 92 15.60 -0.73 8.61
CA ASN A 92 14.25 -0.17 8.49
C ASN A 92 13.20 -1.25 8.14
N GLY A 93 13.54 -2.53 8.29
CA GLY A 93 12.64 -3.63 7.99
C GLY A 93 12.68 -4.10 6.54
N GLY A 94 13.80 -3.87 5.84
CA GLY A 94 14.04 -4.45 4.52
C GLY A 94 14.36 -5.94 4.60
N VAL A 95 13.99 -6.67 3.57
CA VAL A 95 14.39 -8.06 3.32
C VAL A 95 14.83 -8.20 1.87
N PHE A 96 15.82 -9.04 1.61
CA PHE A 96 16.24 -9.31 0.25
C PHE A 96 15.27 -10.26 -0.43
N VAL A 97 14.87 -9.92 -1.64
CA VAL A 97 14.13 -10.79 -2.56
C VAL A 97 14.87 -10.84 -3.90
N ASN A 98 14.76 -11.97 -4.60
CA ASN A 98 15.31 -12.06 -5.94
C ASN A 98 14.35 -11.44 -6.95
N LEU A 99 14.79 -10.40 -7.65
CA LEU A 99 14.06 -9.77 -8.73
C LEU A 99 14.89 -9.88 -10.02
N PHE A 100 14.42 -10.67 -10.97
CA PHE A 100 15.14 -10.98 -12.24
C PHE A 100 16.59 -11.47 -12.04
N GLY A 101 16.81 -12.31 -11.03
CA GLY A 101 18.14 -12.84 -10.69
C GLY A 101 19.01 -11.93 -9.82
N ILE A 102 18.54 -10.74 -9.47
CA ILE A 102 19.27 -9.76 -8.67
C ILE A 102 18.64 -9.65 -7.26
N PRO A 103 19.42 -9.76 -6.18
CA PRO A 103 18.92 -9.55 -4.83
C PRO A 103 18.65 -8.06 -4.59
N VAL A 104 17.39 -7.71 -4.33
CA VAL A 104 16.95 -6.34 -4.05
C VAL A 104 16.31 -6.23 -2.66
N PRO A 105 16.60 -5.19 -1.88
CA PRO A 105 16.01 -5.02 -0.55
C PRO A 105 14.64 -4.33 -0.66
N VAL A 106 13.58 -5.05 -0.31
CA VAL A 106 12.19 -4.56 -0.31
C VAL A 106 11.62 -4.50 1.09
N SER A 107 10.52 -3.77 1.29
CA SER A 107 9.83 -3.70 2.58
C SER A 107 9.13 -5.01 2.92
N ARG A 108 9.36 -5.55 4.12
CA ARG A 108 8.60 -6.68 4.66
C ARG A 108 7.21 -6.31 5.21
N ALA A 109 6.86 -5.01 5.22
CA ALA A 109 5.63 -4.55 5.86
C ALA A 109 4.35 -5.20 5.30
N PRO A 110 4.15 -5.39 3.99
CA PRO A 110 2.96 -6.05 3.48
C PRO A 110 2.80 -7.48 4.01
N ALA A 111 3.88 -8.27 4.01
CA ALA A 111 3.86 -9.64 4.50
C ALA A 111 3.56 -9.70 6.01
N GLY A 112 4.21 -8.86 6.81
CA GLY A 112 3.98 -8.80 8.25
C GLY A 112 2.55 -8.38 8.62
N LEU A 113 1.97 -7.43 7.89
CA LEU A 113 0.59 -6.99 8.11
C LEU A 113 -0.43 -8.06 7.67
N SER A 114 -0.16 -8.75 6.57
CA SER A 114 -0.99 -9.85 6.05
C SER A 114 -1.11 -10.99 7.06
N ARG A 115 0.02 -11.44 7.63
CA ARG A 115 0.06 -12.52 8.63
C ARG A 115 -0.74 -12.21 9.90
N SER A 116 -0.81 -10.94 10.29
CA SER A 116 -1.39 -10.53 11.59
C SER A 116 -2.89 -10.76 11.74
N ARG A 117 -3.64 -11.27 10.78
CA ARG A 117 -5.06 -11.68 10.83
C ARG A 117 -5.51 -12.33 9.52
N ASN A 118 -4.61 -12.99 8.82
CA ASN A 118 -4.91 -13.62 7.53
C ASN A 118 -5.64 -12.67 6.57
N ARG A 119 -5.07 -11.45 6.41
CA ARG A 119 -5.72 -10.36 5.66
C ARG A 119 -5.62 -10.56 4.16
N PHE A 120 -6.61 -10.08 3.45
CA PHE A 120 -6.61 -10.00 1.99
C PHE A 120 -5.46 -9.10 1.50
N VAL A 121 -4.68 -9.61 0.55
CA VAL A 121 -3.62 -8.86 -0.13
C VAL A 121 -3.83 -8.95 -1.63
N ALA A 122 -3.78 -7.80 -2.29
CA ALA A 122 -3.77 -7.74 -3.74
C ALA A 122 -2.56 -6.92 -4.22
N ILE A 123 -2.04 -7.28 -5.39
CA ILE A 123 -1.13 -6.44 -6.15
C ILE A 123 -1.89 -5.78 -7.30
N GLY A 124 -1.61 -4.52 -7.53
CA GLY A 124 -2.31 -3.80 -8.59
C GLY A 124 -1.52 -2.63 -9.16
N THR A 125 -1.92 -2.23 -10.35
CA THR A 125 -1.42 -1.01 -11.00
C THR A 125 -2.48 -0.43 -11.91
N VAL A 126 -2.30 0.85 -12.28
CA VAL A 126 -3.18 1.54 -13.24
C VAL A 126 -2.34 2.03 -14.41
N LEU A 127 -2.62 1.50 -15.57
CA LEU A 127 -1.95 1.87 -16.82
C LEU A 127 -2.85 2.78 -17.65
N ARG A 128 -2.23 3.63 -18.46
CA ARG A 128 -2.93 4.40 -19.48
C ARG A 128 -2.73 3.73 -20.84
N THR A 129 -3.82 3.30 -21.47
CA THR A 129 -3.81 2.64 -22.78
C THR A 129 -4.88 3.29 -23.64
N GLU A 130 -4.51 3.76 -24.83
CA GLU A 130 -5.45 4.38 -25.79
C GLU A 130 -6.29 5.52 -25.18
N GLY A 131 -5.68 6.37 -24.37
CA GLY A 131 -6.35 7.48 -23.72
C GLY A 131 -7.24 7.13 -22.53
N LYS A 132 -7.42 5.83 -22.21
CA LYS A 132 -8.21 5.32 -21.08
C LYS A 132 -7.31 4.80 -19.96
N PHE A 133 -7.83 4.79 -18.73
CA PHE A 133 -7.16 4.15 -17.60
C PHE A 133 -7.68 2.72 -17.42
N LYS A 134 -6.74 1.77 -17.33
CA LYS A 134 -7.02 0.35 -17.06
C LYS A 134 -6.39 -0.05 -15.74
N ALA A 135 -7.23 -0.42 -14.78
CA ALA A 135 -6.75 -1.01 -13.52
C ALA A 135 -6.53 -2.52 -13.72
N ILE A 136 -5.40 -3.00 -13.24
CA ILE A 136 -5.06 -4.43 -13.18
C ILE A 136 -4.89 -4.76 -11.70
N LEU A 137 -5.67 -5.71 -11.21
CA LEU A 137 -5.64 -6.18 -9.82
C LEU A 137 -5.53 -7.71 -9.82
N ARG A 138 -4.64 -8.23 -8.98
CA ARG A 138 -4.47 -9.67 -8.76
C ARG A 138 -4.40 -9.96 -7.27
N GLU A 139 -5.23 -10.87 -6.78
CA GLU A 139 -5.12 -11.37 -5.42
C GLU A 139 -3.83 -12.17 -5.27
N LEU A 140 -3.14 -11.98 -4.15
CA LEU A 140 -1.98 -12.75 -3.78
C LEU A 140 -2.40 -13.91 -2.88
N PRO A 141 -1.71 -15.07 -2.99
CA PRO A 141 -1.94 -16.19 -2.09
C PRO A 141 -1.80 -15.76 -0.63
N ARG A 142 -2.65 -16.28 0.21
CA ARG A 142 -2.52 -16.08 1.66
C ARG A 142 -1.26 -16.80 2.15
N PRO A 143 -0.53 -16.23 3.14
CA PRO A 143 0.60 -16.92 3.73
C PRO A 143 0.15 -18.29 4.28
N SER A 144 0.73 -19.37 3.77
CA SER A 144 0.54 -20.71 4.34
C SER A 144 1.42 -20.88 5.58
N ALA A 145 1.04 -21.79 6.46
CA ALA A 145 1.82 -22.12 7.67
C ALA A 145 3.23 -22.64 7.34
N GLU A 146 3.47 -23.14 6.13
CA GLU A 146 4.77 -23.62 5.66
C GLU A 146 5.87 -22.55 5.57
N TYR A 147 5.51 -21.26 5.61
CA TYR A 147 6.47 -20.14 5.62
C TYR A 147 6.84 -19.68 7.04
N GLU A 148 6.60 -20.49 8.06
CA GLU A 148 6.88 -20.16 9.47
C GLU A 148 8.25 -20.62 9.97
N SER A 149 9.12 -21.17 9.10
CA SER A 149 10.50 -21.57 9.42
C SER A 149 11.54 -20.51 9.06
#